data_713c342cf5c1cab5b38815a2a0208d0a
#
_entry.id   713c342cf5c1cab5b38815a2a0208d0a
#
_cell.length_a   1.000
_cell.length_b   1.000
_cell.length_c   1.000
_cell.angle_alpha   90.00
_cell.angle_beta   90.00
_cell.angle_gamma   90.00
#
_symmetry.space_group_name_H-M   'P 1'
#
loop_
_entity.id
_entity.type
_entity.pdbx_description
1 polymer ?
#
loop_
_entity_poly.entity_id
_entity_poly.type
_entity_poly.pdbx_seq_one_letter_code
_entity_poly.pdbx_strand_id
1 'polypeptide(L)'
;MAPNAPATIDPREAAHFGAMAADWWDPRGSSAMLHKLNPVRLRYIRAAIDQHWPGREQAFRPLDGKRALDVGCGAGLLAEPLARLGAAVTGLDAAPENIAAAKAHAEGQGLSIDYRATPVEAMAEDGFDLVTSMEVIEHVADPAAFVRALAAKLAPGGLMILSTPNRTPLSRLAMITIGERIGGSPKGTHDWGKFLTPEELTALLEEAGLNVTDSSGLSFDPARGFALSTNKAINYLLTARHKS
;
A
#
# COMPACT_ATOMS: atom_id res chain seq x y z
N MET A 1 11.62 -29.14 -0.42
CA MET A 1 11.82 -27.71 -0.18
C MET A 1 11.85 -27.03 -1.55
N ALA A 2 10.83 -26.23 -1.87
CA ALA A 2 10.87 -25.37 -3.06
C ALA A 2 12.03 -24.37 -2.90
N PRO A 3 12.77 -24.02 -3.97
CA PRO A 3 13.78 -22.98 -3.87
C PRO A 3 13.09 -21.70 -3.40
N ASN A 4 13.63 -21.06 -2.35
CA ASN A 4 13.18 -19.73 -1.92
C ASN A 4 13.20 -18.82 -3.14
N ALA A 5 12.02 -18.33 -3.54
CA ALA A 5 11.95 -17.25 -4.51
C ALA A 5 12.82 -16.09 -3.98
N PRO A 6 13.66 -15.46 -4.83
CA PRO A 6 14.46 -14.35 -4.38
C PRO A 6 13.54 -13.25 -3.87
N ALA A 7 13.82 -12.72 -2.67
CA ALA A 7 13.08 -11.61 -2.10
C ALA A 7 13.19 -10.42 -3.06
N THR A 8 12.07 -9.75 -3.34
CA THR A 8 12.05 -8.55 -4.19
C THR A 8 12.50 -7.28 -3.47
N ILE A 9 12.82 -7.40 -2.18
CA ILE A 9 13.27 -6.30 -1.32
C ILE A 9 14.66 -5.80 -1.74
N ASP A 10 14.80 -4.48 -1.92
CA ASP A 10 16.11 -3.83 -1.91
C ASP A 10 16.50 -3.53 -0.44
N PRO A 11 17.61 -4.10 0.09
CA PRO A 11 18.00 -3.88 1.47
C PRO A 11 18.29 -2.41 1.81
N ARG A 12 18.69 -1.59 0.83
CA ARG A 12 18.94 -0.16 1.02
C ARG A 12 17.65 0.61 1.23
N GLU A 13 16.60 0.26 0.49
CA GLU A 13 15.25 0.82 0.67
C GLU A 13 14.70 0.45 2.04
N ALA A 14 14.79 -0.83 2.45
CA ALA A 14 14.36 -1.26 3.77
C ALA A 14 15.08 -0.51 4.90
N ALA A 15 16.40 -0.31 4.81
CA ALA A 15 17.17 0.45 5.77
C ALA A 15 16.78 1.94 5.80
N HIS A 16 16.50 2.53 4.62
CA HIS A 16 16.06 3.92 4.50
C HIS A 16 14.73 4.14 5.23
N PHE A 17 13.73 3.30 4.97
CA PHE A 17 12.42 3.40 5.63
C PHE A 17 12.49 3.04 7.11
N GLY A 18 13.33 2.09 7.51
CA GLY A 18 13.54 1.74 8.92
C GLY A 18 14.10 2.90 9.74
N ALA A 19 14.97 3.73 9.15
CA ALA A 19 15.50 4.93 9.83
C ALA A 19 14.44 5.98 10.16
N MET A 20 13.27 5.94 9.52
CA MET A 20 12.15 6.85 9.79
C MET A 20 11.16 6.31 10.82
N ALA A 21 11.36 5.09 11.33
CA ALA A 21 10.37 4.39 12.16
C ALA A 21 9.93 5.18 13.41
N ALA A 22 10.82 5.99 13.98
CA ALA A 22 10.59 6.71 15.25
C ALA A 22 9.51 7.80 15.17
N ASP A 23 9.29 8.41 13.99
CA ASP A 23 8.38 9.55 13.82
C ASP A 23 7.23 9.29 12.81
N TRP A 24 7.01 8.04 12.43
CA TRP A 24 5.93 7.67 11.49
C TRP A 24 4.55 8.14 11.93
N TRP A 25 4.29 8.17 13.23
CA TRP A 25 3.01 8.60 13.78
C TRP A 25 2.97 10.10 14.12
N ASP A 26 4.07 10.83 13.97
CA ASP A 26 4.03 12.30 14.06
C ASP A 26 3.49 12.89 12.74
N PRO A 27 2.31 13.54 12.73
CA PRO A 27 1.75 14.13 11.52
C PRO A 27 2.57 15.31 10.98
N ARG A 28 3.64 15.72 11.67
CA ARG A 28 4.62 16.74 11.25
C ARG A 28 6.01 16.15 11.00
N GLY A 29 6.17 14.83 11.20
CA GLY A 29 7.43 14.09 11.01
C GLY A 29 7.74 13.80 9.54
N SER A 30 8.66 12.87 9.32
CA SER A 30 9.10 12.42 7.99
C SER A 30 7.95 11.82 7.15
N SER A 31 6.90 11.28 7.80
CA SER A 31 5.72 10.69 7.17
C SER A 31 4.52 11.64 7.07
N ALA A 32 4.72 12.96 7.27
CA ALA A 32 3.64 13.96 7.26
C ALA A 32 2.78 13.91 5.98
N MET A 33 3.38 13.60 4.84
CA MET A 33 2.65 13.45 3.57
C MET A 33 1.70 12.26 3.58
N LEU A 34 2.09 11.14 4.18
CA LEU A 34 1.24 9.94 4.30
C LEU A 34 0.02 10.24 5.16
N HIS A 35 0.16 10.99 6.25
CA HIS A 35 -0.97 11.42 7.09
C HIS A 35 -1.99 12.27 6.32
N LYS A 36 -1.54 13.09 5.35
CA LYS A 36 -2.42 13.89 4.49
C LYS A 36 -3.08 13.06 3.39
N LEU A 37 -2.40 12.03 2.87
CA LEU A 37 -2.89 11.15 1.81
C LEU A 37 -3.85 10.07 2.33
N ASN A 38 -3.61 9.52 3.51
CA ASN A 38 -4.36 8.39 4.05
C ASN A 38 -5.89 8.60 4.10
N PRO A 39 -6.42 9.76 4.50
CA PRO A 39 -7.88 9.97 4.49
C PRO A 39 -8.48 9.81 3.09
N VAL A 40 -7.75 10.18 2.03
CA VAL A 40 -8.19 10.05 0.64
C VAL A 40 -8.11 8.60 0.18
N ARG A 41 -7.00 7.92 0.50
CA ARG A 41 -6.79 6.48 0.23
C ARG A 41 -7.87 5.64 0.91
N LEU A 42 -8.16 5.91 2.18
CA LEU A 42 -9.19 5.20 2.94
C LEU A 42 -10.60 5.40 2.34
N ARG A 43 -10.91 6.58 1.77
CA ARG A 43 -12.18 6.76 1.04
C ARG A 43 -12.25 5.88 -0.20
N TYR A 44 -11.16 5.78 -0.97
CA TYR A 44 -11.09 4.89 -2.13
C TYR A 44 -11.24 3.42 -1.72
N ILE A 45 -10.46 3.00 -0.72
CA ILE A 45 -10.48 1.63 -0.20
C ILE A 45 -11.88 1.28 0.32
N ARG A 46 -12.52 2.19 1.08
CA ARG A 46 -13.88 1.98 1.59
C ARG A 46 -14.90 1.84 0.45
N ALA A 47 -14.84 2.69 -0.56
CA ALA A 47 -15.72 2.59 -1.72
C ALA A 47 -15.51 1.27 -2.49
N ALA A 48 -14.26 0.85 -2.67
CA ALA A 48 -13.94 -0.43 -3.31
C ALA A 48 -14.47 -1.63 -2.51
N ILE A 49 -14.35 -1.60 -1.17
CA ILE A 49 -14.89 -2.61 -0.26
C ILE A 49 -16.42 -2.68 -0.38
N ASP A 50 -17.10 -1.53 -0.31
CA ASP A 50 -18.56 -1.46 -0.38
C ASP A 50 -19.08 -1.96 -1.73
N GLN A 51 -18.38 -1.65 -2.83
CA GLN A 51 -18.73 -2.14 -4.16
C GLN A 51 -18.48 -3.66 -4.32
N HIS A 52 -17.41 -4.16 -3.73
CA HIS A 52 -17.00 -5.56 -3.87
C HIS A 52 -17.83 -6.52 -3.00
N TRP A 53 -18.19 -6.10 -1.80
CA TRP A 53 -19.04 -6.85 -0.86
C TRP A 53 -20.33 -6.07 -0.55
N PRO A 54 -21.32 -6.09 -1.48
CA PRO A 54 -22.55 -5.33 -1.32
C PRO A 54 -23.35 -5.79 -0.11
N GLY A 55 -24.18 -4.88 0.44
CA GLY A 55 -25.01 -5.12 1.61
C GLY A 55 -24.34 -4.79 2.95
N ARG A 56 -23.13 -4.24 2.93
CA ARG A 56 -22.41 -3.79 4.14
C ARG A 56 -22.04 -2.29 4.12
N GLU A 57 -22.60 -1.52 3.19
CA GLU A 57 -22.27 -0.09 2.95
C GLU A 57 -22.55 0.79 4.17
N GLN A 58 -23.56 0.42 4.98
CA GLN A 58 -23.90 1.11 6.22
C GLN A 58 -23.18 0.56 7.46
N ALA A 59 -22.40 -0.52 7.32
CA ALA A 59 -21.73 -1.13 8.45
C ALA A 59 -20.52 -0.29 8.88
N PHE A 60 -20.38 -0.10 10.20
CA PHE A 60 -19.14 0.45 10.79
C PHE A 60 -17.94 -0.48 10.59
N ARG A 61 -18.20 -1.79 10.50
CA ARG A 61 -17.21 -2.83 10.34
C ARG A 61 -17.51 -3.69 9.10
N PRO A 62 -17.35 -3.15 7.89
CA PRO A 62 -17.69 -3.87 6.64
C PRO A 62 -16.80 -5.08 6.39
N LEU A 63 -15.62 -5.13 7.00
CA LEU A 63 -14.64 -6.24 6.89
C LEU A 63 -14.76 -7.27 8.03
N ASP A 64 -15.84 -7.25 8.81
CA ASP A 64 -16.04 -8.24 9.88
C ASP A 64 -16.07 -9.66 9.33
N GLY A 65 -15.23 -10.55 9.89
CA GLY A 65 -15.02 -11.91 9.39
C GLY A 65 -14.10 -12.02 8.16
N LYS A 66 -13.49 -10.93 7.69
CA LYS A 66 -12.55 -10.89 6.56
C LYS A 66 -11.10 -10.88 7.05
N ARG A 67 -10.22 -11.52 6.27
CA ARG A 67 -8.76 -11.47 6.46
C ARG A 67 -8.17 -10.42 5.52
N ALA A 68 -7.34 -9.51 6.06
CA ALA A 68 -6.64 -8.51 5.25
C ALA A 68 -5.12 -8.66 5.40
N LEU A 69 -4.42 -8.51 4.29
CA LEU A 69 -2.96 -8.45 4.23
C LEU A 69 -2.55 -7.05 3.76
N ASP A 70 -1.72 -6.36 4.54
CA ASP A 70 -1.13 -5.07 4.17
C ASP A 70 0.37 -5.24 3.98
N VAL A 71 0.83 -5.17 2.72
CA VAL A 71 2.23 -5.41 2.34
C VAL A 71 2.96 -4.10 2.15
N GLY A 72 4.08 -3.94 2.86
CA GLY A 72 4.75 -2.66 3.04
C GLY A 72 3.97 -1.79 4.02
N CYS A 73 3.51 -2.38 5.13
CA CYS A 73 2.61 -1.71 6.07
C CYS A 73 3.28 -0.55 6.83
N GLY A 74 4.60 -0.40 6.76
CA GLY A 74 5.36 0.58 7.54
C GLY A 74 5.04 0.45 9.03
N ALA A 75 4.78 1.57 9.67
CA ALA A 75 4.37 1.60 11.07
C ALA A 75 2.84 1.41 11.28
N GLY A 76 2.11 0.88 10.29
CA GLY A 76 0.71 0.48 10.45
C GLY A 76 -0.33 1.54 10.12
N LEU A 77 0.03 2.62 9.43
CA LEU A 77 -0.88 3.73 9.09
C LEU A 77 -2.11 3.31 8.27
N LEU A 78 -2.04 2.20 7.50
CA LEU A 78 -3.19 1.61 6.81
C LEU A 78 -3.71 0.37 7.54
N ALA A 79 -2.84 -0.48 8.07
CA ALA A 79 -3.22 -1.72 8.77
C ALA A 79 -4.19 -1.47 9.94
N GLU A 80 -3.98 -0.41 10.75
CA GLU A 80 -4.87 -0.07 11.85
C GLU A 80 -6.29 0.35 11.40
N PRO A 81 -6.46 1.25 10.43
CA PRO A 81 -7.78 1.50 9.84
C PRO A 81 -8.49 0.26 9.32
N LEU A 82 -7.77 -0.68 8.66
CA LEU A 82 -8.36 -1.94 8.21
C LEU A 82 -8.85 -2.80 9.38
N ALA A 83 -8.09 -2.86 10.48
CA ALA A 83 -8.49 -3.56 11.70
C ALA A 83 -9.73 -2.89 12.35
N ARG A 84 -9.80 -1.56 12.36
CA ARG A 84 -10.98 -0.82 12.84
C ARG A 84 -12.22 -1.06 11.96
N LEU A 85 -12.03 -1.29 10.65
CA LEU A 85 -13.09 -1.72 9.74
C LEU A 85 -13.50 -3.19 9.93
N GLY A 86 -12.87 -3.93 10.84
CA GLY A 86 -13.29 -5.26 11.26
C GLY A 86 -12.44 -6.41 10.74
N ALA A 87 -11.43 -6.15 9.91
CA ALA A 87 -10.59 -7.21 9.37
C ALA A 87 -9.68 -7.84 10.44
N ALA A 88 -9.42 -9.14 10.31
CA ALA A 88 -8.24 -9.78 10.89
C ALA A 88 -7.04 -9.44 10.01
N VAL A 89 -6.19 -8.52 10.49
CA VAL A 89 -5.12 -7.93 9.68
C VAL A 89 -3.78 -8.60 9.98
N THR A 90 -3.05 -8.93 8.91
CA THR A 90 -1.63 -9.21 8.91
C THR A 90 -0.91 -8.06 8.19
N GLY A 91 0.08 -7.44 8.83
CA GLY A 91 0.93 -6.41 8.26
C GLY A 91 2.34 -6.92 8.03
N LEU A 92 2.85 -6.78 6.82
CA LEU A 92 4.22 -7.14 6.46
C LEU A 92 5.02 -5.90 6.10
N ASP A 93 6.24 -5.81 6.60
CA ASP A 93 7.22 -4.82 6.19
C ASP A 93 8.63 -5.44 6.20
N ALA A 94 9.52 -4.93 5.37
CA ALA A 94 10.89 -5.42 5.28
C ALA A 94 11.77 -4.90 6.44
N ALA A 95 11.43 -3.73 7.00
CA ALA A 95 12.19 -3.09 8.07
C ALA A 95 11.67 -3.54 9.45
N PRO A 96 12.49 -4.24 10.26
CA PRO A 96 12.09 -4.63 11.61
C PRO A 96 11.74 -3.45 12.52
N GLU A 97 12.36 -2.30 12.29
CA GLU A 97 12.12 -1.05 13.03
C GLU A 97 10.68 -0.54 12.80
N ASN A 98 10.20 -0.59 11.55
CA ASN A 98 8.83 -0.25 11.20
C ASN A 98 7.84 -1.17 11.92
N ILE A 99 8.11 -2.47 11.91
CA ILE A 99 7.28 -3.47 12.60
C ILE A 99 7.26 -3.27 14.11
N ALA A 100 8.40 -2.89 14.71
CA ALA A 100 8.44 -2.57 16.13
C ALA A 100 7.58 -1.33 16.45
N ALA A 101 7.67 -0.28 15.65
CA ALA A 101 6.84 0.92 15.79
C ALA A 101 5.34 0.62 15.60
N ALA A 102 5.00 -0.19 14.59
CA ALA A 102 3.63 -0.61 14.31
C ALA A 102 3.01 -1.39 15.49
N LYS A 103 3.74 -2.36 16.03
CA LYS A 103 3.30 -3.15 17.21
C LYS A 103 3.05 -2.27 18.42
N ALA A 104 4.02 -1.40 18.75
CA ALA A 104 3.92 -0.51 19.91
C ALA A 104 2.71 0.44 19.79
N HIS A 105 2.46 1.00 18.59
CA HIS A 105 1.34 1.90 18.38
C HIS A 105 0.00 1.16 18.46
N ALA A 106 -0.14 0.03 17.77
CA ALA A 106 -1.36 -0.77 17.76
C ALA A 106 -1.73 -1.27 19.18
N GLU A 107 -0.75 -1.71 19.98
CA GLU A 107 -0.94 -2.11 21.39
C GLU A 107 -1.48 -0.93 22.20
N GLY A 108 -0.89 0.27 22.05
CA GLY A 108 -1.36 1.49 22.70
C GLY A 108 -2.79 1.91 22.29
N GLN A 109 -3.28 1.42 21.13
CA GLN A 109 -4.63 1.64 20.64
C GLN A 109 -5.60 0.49 20.94
N GLY A 110 -5.17 -0.57 21.61
CA GLY A 110 -5.96 -1.76 21.87
C GLY A 110 -6.32 -2.57 20.64
N LEU A 111 -5.51 -2.49 19.58
CA LEU A 111 -5.70 -3.23 18.33
C LEU A 111 -4.86 -4.51 18.33
N SER A 112 -5.45 -5.61 17.85
CA SER A 112 -4.75 -6.88 17.63
C SER A 112 -4.48 -7.03 16.15
N ILE A 113 -3.22 -6.82 15.73
CA ILE A 113 -2.74 -6.93 14.35
C ILE A 113 -1.49 -7.80 14.35
N ASP A 114 -1.41 -8.74 13.42
CA ASP A 114 -0.24 -9.62 13.27
C ASP A 114 0.80 -8.95 12.38
N TYR A 115 1.74 -8.22 13.00
CA TYR A 115 2.84 -7.56 12.31
C TYR A 115 4.08 -8.44 12.23
N ARG A 116 4.64 -8.62 11.02
CA ARG A 116 5.81 -9.46 10.75
C ARG A 116 6.86 -8.76 9.89
N ALA A 117 8.13 -8.80 10.34
CA ALA A 117 9.28 -8.31 9.56
C ALA A 117 9.70 -9.39 8.55
N THR A 118 9.00 -9.47 7.42
CA THR A 118 9.23 -10.50 6.39
C THR A 118 8.75 -10.03 5.03
N PRO A 119 9.42 -10.43 3.93
CA PRO A 119 8.92 -10.20 2.58
C PRO A 119 7.70 -11.08 2.29
N VAL A 120 6.83 -10.60 1.41
CA VAL A 120 5.60 -11.30 1.03
C VAL A 120 5.87 -12.67 0.39
N GLU A 121 7.00 -12.82 -0.30
CA GLU A 121 7.44 -14.07 -0.94
C GLU A 121 7.78 -15.16 0.07
N ALA A 122 8.23 -14.78 1.27
CA ALA A 122 8.59 -15.72 2.33
C ALA A 122 7.39 -16.11 3.21
N MET A 123 6.25 -15.42 3.07
CA MET A 123 5.04 -15.76 3.80
C MET A 123 4.42 -17.04 3.24
N ALA A 124 4.13 -18.00 4.10
CA ALA A 124 3.51 -19.27 3.70
C ALA A 124 1.98 -19.15 3.55
N GLU A 125 1.34 -18.34 4.40
CA GLU A 125 -0.12 -18.19 4.41
C GLU A 125 -0.61 -17.45 3.17
N ASP A 126 -1.80 -17.83 2.71
CA ASP A 126 -2.56 -17.25 1.61
C ASP A 126 -4.06 -17.14 1.97
N GLY A 127 -4.89 -16.88 0.98
CA GLY A 127 -6.35 -16.83 1.14
C GLY A 127 -6.83 -15.59 1.88
N PHE A 128 -6.20 -14.43 1.64
CA PHE A 128 -6.66 -13.15 2.16
C PHE A 128 -7.79 -12.59 1.31
N ASP A 129 -8.87 -12.16 1.96
CA ASP A 129 -10.00 -11.51 1.29
C ASP A 129 -9.61 -10.15 0.71
N LEU A 130 -8.77 -9.40 1.42
CA LEU A 130 -8.25 -8.10 0.99
C LEU A 130 -6.73 -8.12 1.03
N VAL A 131 -6.08 -7.71 -0.07
CA VAL A 131 -4.63 -7.48 -0.14
C VAL A 131 -4.40 -6.02 -0.51
N THR A 132 -3.64 -5.30 0.32
CA THR A 132 -3.27 -3.90 0.08
C THR A 132 -1.75 -3.75 0.00
N SER A 133 -1.28 -2.87 -0.89
CA SER A 133 0.11 -2.43 -0.92
C SER A 133 0.19 -1.01 -1.48
N MET A 134 0.58 -0.05 -0.62
CA MET A 134 0.54 1.37 -0.91
C MET A 134 1.94 1.97 -0.96
N GLU A 135 2.36 2.50 -2.12
CA GLU A 135 3.68 3.12 -2.33
C GLU A 135 4.83 2.14 -2.02
N VAL A 136 4.76 0.93 -2.54
CA VAL A 136 5.77 -0.13 -2.31
C VAL A 136 6.39 -0.62 -3.60
N ILE A 137 5.58 -0.82 -4.65
CA ILE A 137 6.02 -1.47 -5.89
C ILE A 137 7.16 -0.72 -6.60
N GLU A 138 7.24 0.59 -6.45
CA GLU A 138 8.33 1.43 -6.96
C GLU A 138 9.67 1.23 -6.23
N HIS A 139 9.66 0.59 -5.05
CA HIS A 139 10.82 0.32 -4.22
C HIS A 139 11.35 -1.11 -4.32
N VAL A 140 10.64 -1.99 -5.03
CA VAL A 140 11.07 -3.39 -5.17
C VAL A 140 12.05 -3.56 -6.33
N ALA A 141 12.89 -4.59 -6.24
CA ALA A 141 13.87 -4.92 -7.28
C ALA A 141 13.24 -5.58 -8.51
N ASP A 142 12.16 -6.36 -8.33
CA ASP A 142 11.43 -7.06 -9.40
C ASP A 142 9.92 -6.86 -9.21
N PRO A 143 9.31 -5.84 -9.85
CA PRO A 143 7.87 -5.57 -9.77
C PRO A 143 7.00 -6.75 -10.25
N ALA A 144 7.44 -7.50 -11.26
CA ALA A 144 6.68 -8.63 -11.77
C ALA A 144 6.64 -9.79 -10.77
N ALA A 145 7.77 -10.12 -10.12
CA ALA A 145 7.81 -11.11 -9.05
C ALA A 145 6.97 -10.67 -7.84
N PHE A 146 7.05 -9.40 -7.48
CA PHE A 146 6.27 -8.83 -6.37
C PHE A 146 4.76 -8.94 -6.62
N VAL A 147 4.29 -8.54 -7.81
CA VAL A 147 2.86 -8.64 -8.18
C VAL A 147 2.39 -10.11 -8.16
N ARG A 148 3.21 -11.04 -8.68
CA ARG A 148 2.87 -12.48 -8.60
C ARG A 148 2.78 -12.97 -7.14
N ALA A 149 3.67 -12.50 -6.27
CA ALA A 149 3.64 -12.85 -4.86
C ALA A 149 2.37 -12.30 -4.18
N LEU A 150 1.97 -11.05 -4.45
CA LEU A 150 0.71 -10.48 -3.97
C LEU A 150 -0.50 -11.27 -4.47
N ALA A 151 -0.54 -11.60 -5.77
CA ALA A 151 -1.64 -12.36 -6.38
C ALA A 151 -1.80 -13.74 -5.73
N ALA A 152 -0.68 -14.41 -5.40
CA ALA A 152 -0.68 -15.70 -4.72
C ALA A 152 -1.26 -15.65 -3.29
N LYS A 153 -1.33 -14.47 -2.66
CA LYS A 153 -1.91 -14.29 -1.32
C LYS A 153 -3.42 -14.03 -1.36
N LEU A 154 -3.94 -13.60 -2.51
CA LEU A 154 -5.34 -13.24 -2.66
C LEU A 154 -6.24 -14.47 -2.72
N ALA A 155 -7.30 -14.49 -1.92
CA ALA A 155 -8.31 -15.52 -1.97
C ALA A 155 -9.08 -15.52 -3.31
N PRO A 156 -9.63 -16.66 -3.76
CA PRO A 156 -10.66 -16.66 -4.78
C PRO A 156 -11.81 -15.72 -4.38
N GLY A 157 -12.16 -14.76 -5.25
CA GLY A 157 -13.16 -13.73 -4.94
C GLY A 157 -12.67 -12.63 -4.00
N GLY A 158 -11.37 -12.56 -3.73
CA GLY A 158 -10.76 -11.47 -2.94
C GLY A 158 -10.56 -10.19 -3.76
N LEU A 159 -10.22 -9.11 -3.05
CA LEU A 159 -9.99 -7.78 -3.57
C LEU A 159 -8.53 -7.38 -3.34
N MET A 160 -7.84 -6.90 -4.38
CA MET A 160 -6.52 -6.30 -4.26
C MET A 160 -6.58 -4.81 -4.54
N ILE A 161 -5.88 -4.00 -3.73
CA ILE A 161 -5.80 -2.54 -3.92
C ILE A 161 -4.34 -2.12 -3.82
N LEU A 162 -3.85 -1.46 -4.86
CA LEU A 162 -2.48 -0.96 -4.95
C LEU A 162 -2.46 0.54 -5.18
N SER A 163 -1.41 1.22 -4.72
CA SER A 163 -1.10 2.59 -5.15
C SER A 163 0.39 2.74 -5.43
N THR A 164 0.70 3.64 -6.38
CA THR A 164 2.08 4.00 -6.72
C THR A 164 2.13 5.33 -7.48
N PRO A 165 3.27 6.05 -7.46
CA PRO A 165 3.50 7.19 -8.32
C PRO A 165 3.46 6.80 -9.80
N ASN A 166 2.91 7.68 -10.62
CA ASN A 166 2.93 7.51 -12.09
C ASN A 166 4.26 8.00 -12.68
N ARG A 167 4.79 7.33 -13.68
CA ARG A 167 6.01 7.74 -14.39
C ARG A 167 5.71 8.86 -15.40
N THR A 168 5.49 10.08 -14.92
CA THR A 168 5.26 11.27 -15.75
C THR A 168 6.26 12.38 -15.41
N PRO A 169 6.48 13.37 -16.30
CA PRO A 169 7.27 14.55 -15.97
C PRO A 169 6.68 15.33 -14.77
N LEU A 170 5.35 15.36 -14.63
CA LEU A 170 4.68 16.06 -13.54
C LEU A 170 4.91 15.38 -12.19
N SER A 171 4.85 14.04 -12.14
CA SER A 171 5.16 13.31 -10.89
C SER A 171 6.61 13.48 -10.48
N ARG A 172 7.54 13.49 -11.46
CA ARG A 172 8.96 13.78 -11.19
C ARG A 172 9.14 15.15 -10.54
N LEU A 173 8.47 16.17 -11.08
CA LEU A 173 8.51 17.51 -10.52
C LEU A 173 7.89 17.55 -9.11
N ALA A 174 6.70 16.97 -8.96
CA ALA A 174 5.94 17.04 -7.71
C ALA A 174 6.60 16.25 -6.58
N MET A 175 7.03 15.01 -6.83
CA MET A 175 7.50 14.10 -5.78
C MET A 175 9.00 14.28 -5.49
N ILE A 176 9.84 14.40 -6.52
CA ILE A 176 11.29 14.50 -6.34
C ILE A 176 11.70 15.96 -6.10
N THR A 177 11.27 16.88 -6.96
CA THR A 177 11.76 18.25 -6.90
C THR A 177 11.09 19.05 -5.78
N ILE A 178 9.78 18.90 -5.58
CA ILE A 178 9.03 19.64 -4.57
C ILE A 178 8.93 18.83 -3.27
N GLY A 179 8.55 17.54 -3.36
CA GLY A 179 8.34 16.67 -2.21
C GLY A 179 9.60 16.50 -1.36
N GLU A 180 10.74 16.21 -1.99
CA GLU A 180 12.01 16.01 -1.27
C GLU A 180 12.71 17.34 -0.86
N ARG A 181 12.39 18.47 -1.50
CA ARG A 181 13.03 19.77 -1.15
C ARG A 181 12.19 20.60 -0.19
N ILE A 182 10.87 20.51 -0.26
CA ILE A 182 9.94 21.40 0.46
C ILE A 182 8.91 20.61 1.25
N GLY A 183 8.53 19.40 0.77
CA GLY A 183 7.38 18.64 1.27
C GLY A 183 7.66 17.71 2.46
N GLY A 184 8.92 17.66 2.96
CA GLY A 184 9.27 16.85 4.13
C GLY A 184 9.58 15.38 3.84
N SER A 185 9.54 14.92 2.59
CA SER A 185 10.07 13.59 2.23
C SER A 185 11.59 13.63 2.26
N PRO A 186 12.28 12.65 2.87
CA PRO A 186 13.74 12.57 2.83
C PRO A 186 14.29 12.55 1.41
N LYS A 187 15.46 13.14 1.21
CA LYS A 187 16.12 13.10 -0.12
C LYS A 187 16.48 11.67 -0.49
N GLY A 188 16.24 11.32 -1.75
CA GLY A 188 16.52 10.00 -2.28
C GLY A 188 15.44 8.95 -1.98
N THR A 189 14.28 9.36 -1.45
CA THR A 189 13.14 8.47 -1.24
C THR A 189 12.56 7.94 -2.56
N HIS A 190 12.67 8.72 -3.66
CA HIS A 190 12.04 8.36 -4.92
C HIS A 190 13.05 8.31 -6.07
N ASP A 191 13.07 7.19 -6.80
CA ASP A 191 13.73 7.03 -8.09
C ASP A 191 12.66 7.04 -9.19
N TRP A 192 12.57 8.13 -9.96
CA TRP A 192 11.59 8.25 -11.05
C TRP A 192 11.68 7.13 -12.10
N GLY A 193 12.88 6.57 -12.30
CA GLY A 193 13.08 5.45 -13.23
C GLY A 193 12.35 4.17 -12.81
N LYS A 194 12.04 4.03 -11.54
CA LYS A 194 11.31 2.88 -10.96
C LYS A 194 9.79 3.09 -10.93
N PHE A 195 9.29 4.29 -11.21
CA PHE A 195 7.84 4.54 -11.23
C PHE A 195 7.18 3.77 -12.37
N LEU A 196 5.95 3.33 -12.16
CA LEU A 196 5.17 2.57 -13.13
C LEU A 196 4.02 3.41 -13.66
N THR A 197 3.76 3.31 -14.98
CA THR A 197 2.52 3.86 -15.53
C THR A 197 1.33 2.96 -15.17
N PRO A 198 0.08 3.48 -15.19
CA PRO A 198 -1.11 2.65 -14.98
C PRO A 198 -1.19 1.46 -15.94
N GLU A 199 -0.75 1.63 -17.18
CA GLU A 199 -0.75 0.60 -18.21
C GLU A 199 0.28 -0.50 -17.89
N GLU A 200 1.48 -0.12 -17.45
CA GLU A 200 2.53 -1.08 -17.05
C GLU A 200 2.09 -1.91 -15.83
N LEU A 201 1.55 -1.26 -14.79
CA LEU A 201 1.06 -1.98 -13.61
C LEU A 201 -0.14 -2.87 -13.96
N THR A 202 -1.04 -2.40 -14.83
CA THR A 202 -2.17 -3.22 -15.32
C THR A 202 -1.66 -4.47 -16.04
N ALA A 203 -0.66 -4.34 -16.92
CA ALA A 203 -0.08 -5.48 -17.62
C ALA A 203 0.53 -6.50 -16.64
N LEU A 204 1.27 -6.05 -15.62
CA LEU A 204 1.82 -6.93 -14.58
C LEU A 204 0.73 -7.68 -13.80
N LEU A 205 -0.37 -7.01 -13.47
CA LEU A 205 -1.52 -7.62 -12.80
C LEU A 205 -2.20 -8.65 -13.69
N GLU A 206 -2.38 -8.35 -14.98
CA GLU A 206 -2.99 -9.27 -15.95
C GLU A 206 -2.14 -10.52 -16.20
N GLU A 207 -0.81 -10.37 -16.25
CA GLU A 207 0.15 -11.48 -16.33
C GLU A 207 0.12 -12.36 -15.07
N ALA A 208 -0.15 -11.77 -13.90
CA ALA A 208 -0.33 -12.49 -12.64
C ALA A 208 -1.73 -13.12 -12.49
N GLY A 209 -2.60 -13.08 -13.52
CA GLY A 209 -3.93 -13.69 -13.50
C GLY A 209 -5.01 -12.82 -12.86
N LEU A 210 -4.73 -11.53 -12.68
CA LEU A 210 -5.70 -10.58 -12.13
C LEU A 210 -6.33 -9.74 -13.25
N ASN A 211 -7.49 -9.13 -12.95
CA ASN A 211 -8.18 -8.18 -13.80
C ASN A 211 -8.37 -6.88 -13.02
N VAL A 212 -7.93 -5.76 -13.59
CA VAL A 212 -8.15 -4.42 -13.00
C VAL A 212 -9.61 -4.04 -13.20
N THR A 213 -10.30 -3.70 -12.13
CA THR A 213 -11.73 -3.40 -12.13
C THR A 213 -12.04 -1.93 -11.93
N ASP A 214 -11.12 -1.17 -11.33
CA ASP A 214 -11.22 0.28 -11.15
C ASP A 214 -9.86 0.93 -11.04
N SER A 215 -9.78 2.22 -11.36
CA SER A 215 -8.59 3.02 -11.11
C SER A 215 -8.92 4.50 -10.92
N SER A 216 -8.24 5.14 -9.96
CA SER A 216 -8.41 6.55 -9.63
C SER A 216 -7.07 7.23 -9.43
N GLY A 217 -6.95 8.49 -9.83
CA GLY A 217 -5.80 9.32 -9.52
C GLY A 217 -5.93 10.01 -8.18
N LEU A 218 -4.78 10.45 -7.64
CA LEU A 218 -4.69 11.37 -6.52
C LEU A 218 -4.27 12.74 -7.04
N SER A 219 -5.11 13.74 -6.85
CA SER A 219 -4.82 15.14 -7.19
C SER A 219 -4.66 15.98 -5.94
N PHE A 220 -3.92 17.07 -6.06
CA PHE A 220 -3.73 18.05 -5.00
C PHE A 220 -4.24 19.42 -5.46
N ASP A 221 -5.08 20.03 -4.64
CA ASP A 221 -5.55 21.40 -4.78
C ASP A 221 -5.05 22.21 -3.58
N PRO A 222 -4.35 23.34 -3.77
CA PRO A 222 -3.81 24.12 -2.65
C PRO A 222 -4.86 24.60 -1.64
N ALA A 223 -6.11 24.80 -2.07
CA ALA A 223 -7.18 25.29 -1.21
C ALA A 223 -7.97 24.13 -0.54
N ARG A 224 -8.01 22.94 -1.18
CA ARG A 224 -8.86 21.82 -0.75
C ARG A 224 -8.07 20.60 -0.30
N GLY A 225 -6.74 20.57 -0.52
CA GLY A 225 -5.89 19.42 -0.22
C GLY A 225 -5.98 18.30 -1.24
N PHE A 226 -5.73 17.07 -0.79
CA PHE A 226 -5.78 15.88 -1.65
C PHE A 226 -7.20 15.38 -1.90
N ALA A 227 -7.47 14.94 -3.12
CA ALA A 227 -8.75 14.37 -3.53
C ALA A 227 -8.56 13.24 -4.56
N LEU A 228 -9.53 12.33 -4.63
CA LEU A 228 -9.64 11.37 -5.74
C LEU A 228 -10.00 12.13 -7.03
N SER A 229 -9.46 11.66 -8.15
CA SER A 229 -9.58 12.32 -9.44
C SER A 229 -9.47 11.30 -10.58
N THR A 230 -9.96 11.65 -11.75
CA THR A 230 -9.67 10.91 -12.99
C THR A 230 -8.25 11.17 -13.51
N ASN A 231 -7.61 12.25 -13.03
CA ASN A 231 -6.24 12.61 -13.40
C ASN A 231 -5.24 11.77 -12.59
N LYS A 232 -4.55 10.85 -13.25
CA LYS A 232 -3.54 9.95 -12.69
C LYS A 232 -2.10 10.46 -12.88
N ALA A 233 -1.90 11.72 -13.25
CA ALA A 233 -0.59 12.22 -13.67
C ALA A 233 0.47 12.22 -12.56
N ILE A 234 0.13 12.23 -11.27
CA ILE A 234 1.10 12.23 -10.17
C ILE A 234 1.15 10.86 -9.49
N ASN A 235 0.01 10.39 -9.01
CA ASN A 235 -0.13 9.15 -8.26
C ASN A 235 -1.50 8.53 -8.56
N TYR A 236 -1.62 7.22 -8.45
CA TYR A 236 -2.88 6.53 -8.73
C TYR A 236 -3.07 5.32 -7.83
N LEU A 237 -4.35 4.92 -7.70
CA LEU A 237 -4.77 3.68 -7.08
C LEU A 237 -5.40 2.77 -8.14
N LEU A 238 -5.22 1.48 -7.96
CA LEU A 238 -5.86 0.43 -8.77
C LEU A 238 -6.55 -0.57 -7.85
N THR A 239 -7.69 -1.07 -8.32
CA THR A 239 -8.40 -2.19 -7.73
C THR A 239 -8.37 -3.37 -8.70
N ALA A 240 -8.01 -4.56 -8.22
CA ALA A 240 -7.93 -5.76 -9.03
C ALA A 240 -8.53 -6.99 -8.31
N ARG A 241 -8.89 -8.02 -9.08
CA ARG A 241 -9.37 -9.33 -8.59
C ARG A 241 -8.94 -10.44 -9.53
N HIS A 242 -9.00 -11.68 -9.09
CA HIS A 242 -8.75 -12.82 -9.98
C HIS A 242 -9.67 -12.79 -11.21
N LYS A 243 -9.12 -13.20 -12.34
CA LYS A 243 -9.91 -13.45 -13.55
C LYS A 243 -10.93 -14.56 -13.26
N SER A 244 -12.18 -14.35 -13.66
CA SER A 244 -13.29 -15.32 -13.51
C SER A 244 -13.09 -16.48 -14.46
#